data_e1910fb5c40a62ea4f8889883527b9c0
#
_entry.id   e1910fb5c40a62ea4f8889883527b9c0
#
_cell.length_a   1.000
_cell.length_b   1.000
_cell.length_c   1.000
_cell.angle_alpha   90.00
_cell.angle_beta   90.00
_cell.angle_gamma   90.00
#
_symmetry.space_group_name_H-M   'P 1'
#
loop_
_entity.id
_entity.type
_entity.pdbx_description
1 polymer ?
#
loop_
_entity_poly.entity_id
_entity_poly.type
_entity_poly.pdbx_seq_one_letter_code
_entity_poly.pdbx_strand_id
1 'polypeptide(L)'
;MVQRITVIGAGSTGHSAAAYLTQRGFTVTSHDDSRFSSRFEDISRLGGITLRGEAHGTFMPACLTTDPAQAVHKAQAIFVHVMADRHEEIARRIAPYLEDGQHIVIVPGNLGAFVFRSVFREMGISADVTLTEKEGNLCPCRLTAAAEVTVGLPIDAEGRAASLPASDTGRVL
;
A
#
# COMPACT_ATOMS: atom_id res chain seq x y z
N MET A 1 10.48 11.86 10.18
CA MET A 1 8.99 11.76 10.09
C MET A 1 8.65 11.25 8.70
N VAL A 2 7.85 10.17 8.58
CA VAL A 2 7.42 9.63 7.28
C VAL A 2 6.55 10.66 6.58
N GLN A 3 6.83 10.94 5.31
CA GLN A 3 6.06 11.86 4.48
C GLN A 3 5.64 11.25 3.14
N ARG A 4 6.50 10.42 2.53
CA ARG A 4 6.23 9.77 1.25
C ARG A 4 5.85 8.32 1.44
N ILE A 5 4.64 7.99 0.99
CA ILE A 5 4.04 6.67 1.14
C ILE A 5 3.61 6.15 -0.22
N THR A 6 3.91 4.90 -0.49
CA THR A 6 3.35 4.19 -1.63
C THR A 6 2.28 3.22 -1.17
N VAL A 7 1.16 3.21 -1.88
CA VAL A 7 0.08 2.22 -1.72
C VAL A 7 0.05 1.34 -2.96
N ILE A 8 0.34 0.06 -2.80
CA ILE A 8 0.30 -0.95 -3.86
C ILE A 8 -1.01 -1.72 -3.81
N GLY A 9 -1.71 -1.74 -4.90
CA GLY A 9 -3.03 -2.35 -5.07
C GLY A 9 -4.13 -1.31 -5.14
N ALA A 10 -4.76 -1.17 -6.30
CA ALA A 10 -5.87 -0.25 -6.57
C ALA A 10 -7.24 -0.95 -6.43
N GLY A 11 -7.39 -1.86 -5.46
CA GLY A 11 -8.66 -2.45 -5.03
C GLY A 11 -9.39 -1.58 -4.01
N SER A 12 -10.45 -2.10 -3.37
CA SER A 12 -11.23 -1.36 -2.36
C SER A 12 -10.36 -0.84 -1.22
N THR A 13 -9.53 -1.71 -0.63
CA THR A 13 -8.67 -1.35 0.51
C THR A 13 -7.53 -0.42 0.12
N GLY A 14 -6.93 -0.60 -1.07
CA GLY A 14 -5.89 0.29 -1.56
C GLY A 14 -6.41 1.69 -1.89
N HIS A 15 -7.58 1.81 -2.53
CA HIS A 15 -8.22 3.11 -2.74
C HIS A 15 -8.52 3.82 -1.41
N SER A 16 -9.11 3.07 -0.45
CA SER A 16 -9.40 3.60 0.87
C SER A 16 -8.13 4.09 1.58
N ALA A 17 -7.06 3.28 1.56
CA ALA A 17 -5.78 3.65 2.15
C ALA A 17 -5.15 4.88 1.48
N ALA A 18 -5.11 4.91 0.13
CA ALA A 18 -4.53 6.02 -0.61
C ALA A 18 -5.28 7.33 -0.34
N ALA A 19 -6.61 7.31 -0.34
CA ALA A 19 -7.42 8.49 -0.04
C ALA A 19 -7.24 8.95 1.42
N TYR A 20 -7.29 8.03 2.37
CA TYR A 20 -7.14 8.34 3.79
C TYR A 20 -5.75 8.91 4.12
N LEU A 21 -4.70 8.32 3.60
CA LEU A 21 -3.34 8.83 3.80
C LEU A 21 -3.14 10.20 3.16
N THR A 22 -3.74 10.43 1.97
CA THR A 22 -3.74 11.75 1.33
C THR A 22 -4.48 12.78 2.18
N GLN A 23 -5.63 12.43 2.75
CA GLN A 23 -6.38 13.27 3.69
C GLN A 23 -5.54 13.65 4.90
N ARG A 24 -4.68 12.75 5.39
CA ARG A 24 -3.76 12.99 6.51
C ARG A 24 -2.53 13.82 6.15
N GLY A 25 -2.41 14.27 4.91
CA GLY A 25 -1.33 15.14 4.46
C GLY A 25 -0.05 14.43 4.00
N PHE A 26 -0.10 13.10 3.84
CA PHE A 26 1.02 12.36 3.26
C PHE A 26 1.10 12.58 1.74
N THR A 27 2.31 12.58 1.20
CA THR A 27 2.54 12.51 -0.24
C THR A 27 2.38 11.05 -0.68
N VAL A 28 1.25 10.73 -1.31
CA VAL A 28 0.88 9.36 -1.64
C VAL A 28 1.11 9.06 -3.11
N THR A 29 1.82 7.97 -3.39
CA THR A 29 1.85 7.32 -4.70
C THR A 29 0.92 6.10 -4.66
N SER A 30 -0.05 6.02 -5.57
CA SER A 30 -0.87 4.82 -5.75
C SER A 30 -0.36 4.03 -6.94
N HIS A 31 -0.11 2.73 -6.74
CA HIS A 31 0.44 1.83 -7.75
C HIS A 31 -0.39 0.56 -7.89
N ASP A 32 -0.60 0.11 -9.11
CA ASP A 32 -1.05 -1.24 -9.43
C ASP A 32 -0.49 -1.66 -10.81
N ASP A 33 -0.76 -2.87 -11.19
CA ASP A 33 -0.41 -3.41 -12.50
C ASP A 33 -1.08 -2.66 -13.65
N SER A 34 -0.42 -2.62 -14.82
CA SER A 34 -0.97 -2.02 -16.03
C SER A 34 -2.33 -2.59 -16.47
N ARG A 35 -2.62 -3.84 -16.09
CA ARG A 35 -3.95 -4.46 -16.27
C ARG A 35 -5.09 -3.67 -15.61
N PHE A 36 -4.76 -2.82 -14.63
CA PHE A 36 -5.70 -2.01 -13.86
C PHE A 36 -5.55 -0.50 -14.12
N SER A 37 -4.86 -0.11 -15.20
CA SER A 37 -4.62 1.31 -15.56
C SER A 37 -5.90 2.13 -15.66
N SER A 38 -7.01 1.51 -16.10
CA SER A 38 -8.32 2.16 -16.19
C SER A 38 -8.80 2.74 -14.86
N ARG A 39 -8.40 2.15 -13.72
CA ARG A 39 -8.73 2.69 -12.39
C ARG A 39 -8.02 4.02 -12.13
N PHE A 40 -6.80 4.18 -12.60
CA PHE A 40 -6.04 5.43 -12.49
C PHE A 40 -6.57 6.50 -13.44
N GLU A 41 -7.02 6.11 -14.62
CA GLU A 41 -7.74 7.00 -15.55
C GLU A 41 -9.02 7.53 -14.91
N ASP A 42 -9.79 6.67 -14.25
CA ASP A 42 -11.00 7.08 -13.51
C ASP A 42 -10.68 8.03 -12.36
N ILE A 43 -9.66 7.74 -11.53
CA ILE A 43 -9.22 8.63 -10.45
C ILE A 43 -8.84 10.00 -11.01
N SER A 44 -8.07 10.04 -12.10
CA SER A 44 -7.63 11.28 -12.72
C SER A 44 -8.81 12.08 -13.30
N ARG A 45 -9.72 11.41 -14.00
CA ARG A 45 -10.89 12.02 -14.63
C ARG A 45 -11.88 12.57 -13.59
N LEU A 46 -12.03 11.89 -12.46
CA LEU A 46 -12.97 12.26 -11.40
C LEU A 46 -12.38 13.19 -10.32
N GLY A 47 -11.08 13.56 -10.46
CA GLY A 47 -10.43 14.50 -9.57
C GLY A 47 -9.98 13.90 -8.22
N GLY A 48 -9.91 12.58 -8.13
CA GLY A 48 -9.46 11.87 -6.94
C GLY A 48 -10.29 10.65 -6.58
N ILE A 49 -9.96 10.04 -5.45
CA ILE A 49 -10.69 8.92 -4.85
C ILE A 49 -11.72 9.49 -3.87
N THR A 50 -12.98 9.17 -4.08
CA THR A 50 -14.09 9.60 -3.22
C THR A 50 -14.36 8.55 -2.14
N LEU A 51 -14.32 8.97 -0.89
CA LEU A 51 -14.74 8.18 0.27
C LEU A 51 -16.19 8.49 0.63
N ARG A 52 -16.96 7.46 0.97
CA ARG A 52 -18.34 7.50 1.46
C ARG A 52 -18.49 6.66 2.73
N GLY A 53 -19.55 6.88 3.46
CA GLY A 53 -19.86 6.14 4.70
C GLY A 53 -19.15 6.75 5.90
N GLU A 54 -18.38 5.97 6.66
CA GLU A 54 -17.69 6.43 7.88
C GLU A 54 -16.50 7.37 7.59
N ALA A 55 -16.04 7.44 6.34
CA ALA A 55 -15.07 8.43 5.88
C ALA A 55 -15.64 9.20 4.69
N HIS A 56 -15.33 10.50 4.59
CA HIS A 56 -15.92 11.37 3.57
C HIS A 56 -14.86 12.25 2.90
N GLY A 57 -15.11 12.59 1.65
CA GLY A 57 -14.31 13.52 0.86
C GLY A 57 -13.69 12.89 -0.37
N THR A 58 -13.11 13.75 -1.23
CA THR A 58 -12.41 13.32 -2.44
C THR A 58 -10.95 13.75 -2.33
N PHE A 59 -10.04 12.81 -2.52
CA PHE A 59 -8.61 13.01 -2.31
C PHE A 59 -7.82 12.49 -3.50
N MET A 60 -6.98 13.35 -4.07
CA MET A 60 -6.13 13.01 -5.22
C MET A 60 -4.74 12.60 -4.70
N PRO A 61 -4.30 11.33 -4.87
CA PRO A 61 -2.92 10.94 -4.63
C PRO A 61 -1.96 11.79 -5.48
N ALA A 62 -0.78 12.07 -4.93
CA ALA A 62 0.22 12.90 -5.62
C ALA A 62 0.75 12.24 -6.90
N CYS A 63 0.72 10.91 -6.98
CA CYS A 63 1.14 10.15 -8.15
C CYS A 63 0.25 8.92 -8.33
N LEU A 64 -0.11 8.63 -9.56
CA LEU A 64 -0.78 7.40 -10.01
C LEU A 64 0.15 6.75 -11.03
N THR A 65 0.58 5.52 -10.79
CA THR A 65 1.56 4.88 -11.67
C THR A 65 1.40 3.38 -11.77
N THR A 66 1.68 2.84 -12.94
CA THR A 66 1.82 1.39 -13.19
C THR A 66 3.29 0.95 -13.25
N ASP A 67 4.22 1.89 -13.13
CA ASP A 67 5.66 1.61 -13.10
C ASP A 67 6.13 1.30 -11.68
N PRO A 68 6.61 0.09 -11.39
CA PRO A 68 7.09 -0.28 -10.06
C PRO A 68 8.33 0.51 -9.61
N ALA A 69 9.20 0.92 -10.54
CA ALA A 69 10.35 1.74 -10.21
C ALA A 69 9.93 3.10 -9.68
N GLN A 70 9.00 3.76 -10.39
CA GLN A 70 8.44 5.04 -9.94
C GLN A 70 7.68 4.89 -8.62
N ALA A 71 6.98 3.77 -8.43
CA ALA A 71 6.19 3.52 -7.24
C ALA A 71 7.03 3.49 -5.96
N VAL A 72 8.18 2.80 -5.99
CA VAL A 72 9.01 2.61 -4.77
C VAL A 72 10.08 3.69 -4.59
N HIS A 73 10.39 4.48 -5.64
CA HIS A 73 11.43 5.49 -5.57
C HIS A 73 11.18 6.50 -4.46
N LYS A 74 12.13 6.59 -3.53
CA LYS A 74 12.07 7.48 -2.35
C LYS A 74 10.84 7.28 -1.46
N ALA A 75 10.09 6.20 -1.59
CA ALA A 75 9.04 5.85 -0.66
C ALA A 75 9.66 5.49 0.69
N GLN A 76 9.18 6.07 1.77
CA GLN A 76 9.63 5.74 3.13
C GLN A 76 8.84 4.56 3.70
N ALA A 77 7.56 4.46 3.32
CA ALA A 77 6.71 3.32 3.64
C ALA A 77 5.95 2.86 2.39
N ILE A 78 5.82 1.55 2.22
CA ILE A 78 5.16 0.90 1.08
C ILE A 78 4.08 -0.01 1.66
N PHE A 79 2.82 0.40 1.55
CA PHE A 79 1.68 -0.38 1.99
C PHE A 79 1.19 -1.29 0.86
N VAL A 80 1.15 -2.60 1.11
CA VAL A 80 0.75 -3.61 0.13
C VAL A 80 -0.67 -4.07 0.43
N HIS A 81 -1.62 -3.66 -0.40
CA HIS A 81 -3.05 -3.95 -0.30
C HIS A 81 -3.51 -4.86 -1.44
N VAL A 82 -2.93 -6.05 -1.52
CA VAL A 82 -3.30 -7.05 -2.54
C VAL A 82 -3.73 -8.36 -1.89
N MET A 83 -4.39 -9.21 -2.65
CA MET A 83 -4.71 -10.57 -2.21
C MET A 83 -3.43 -11.37 -1.94
N ALA A 84 -3.48 -12.31 -1.00
CA ALA A 84 -2.30 -13.08 -0.57
C ALA A 84 -1.65 -13.90 -1.71
N ASP A 85 -2.43 -14.36 -2.66
CA ASP A 85 -1.96 -15.06 -3.86
C ASP A 85 -1.12 -14.20 -4.81
N ARG A 86 -1.15 -12.87 -4.62
CA ARG A 86 -0.34 -11.92 -5.39
C ARG A 86 0.92 -11.45 -4.67
N HIS A 87 1.15 -11.87 -3.43
CA HIS A 87 2.30 -11.39 -2.64
C HIS A 87 3.63 -11.68 -3.35
N GLU A 88 3.81 -12.88 -3.91
CA GLU A 88 5.03 -13.25 -4.63
C GLU A 88 5.23 -12.38 -5.89
N GLU A 89 4.17 -12.20 -6.69
CA GLU A 89 4.22 -11.36 -7.90
C GLU A 89 4.66 -9.93 -7.55
N ILE A 90 4.05 -9.34 -6.53
CA ILE A 90 4.36 -7.97 -6.10
C ILE A 90 5.79 -7.88 -5.56
N ALA A 91 6.20 -8.84 -4.70
CA ALA A 91 7.56 -8.89 -4.17
C ALA A 91 8.61 -8.92 -5.29
N ARG A 92 8.46 -9.81 -6.28
CA ARG A 92 9.37 -9.90 -7.44
C ARG A 92 9.40 -8.62 -8.26
N ARG A 93 8.25 -7.97 -8.42
CA ARG A 93 8.10 -6.78 -9.24
C ARG A 93 8.79 -5.55 -8.64
N ILE A 94 8.69 -5.35 -7.32
CA ILE A 94 9.28 -4.18 -6.66
C ILE A 94 10.72 -4.40 -6.22
N ALA A 95 11.13 -5.65 -6.00
CA ALA A 95 12.44 -6.02 -5.45
C ALA A 95 13.64 -5.32 -6.11
N PRO A 96 13.73 -5.20 -7.46
CA PRO A 96 14.89 -4.58 -8.11
C PRO A 96 15.06 -3.09 -7.83
N TYR A 97 14.02 -2.44 -7.30
CA TYR A 97 13.97 -0.99 -7.14
C TYR A 97 13.94 -0.54 -5.68
N LEU A 98 14.03 -1.50 -4.74
CA LEU A 98 14.00 -1.19 -3.31
C LEU A 98 15.27 -0.44 -2.87
N GLU A 99 15.08 0.48 -1.94
CA GLU A 99 16.12 1.33 -1.37
C GLU A 99 16.28 1.04 0.12
N ASP A 100 17.49 1.24 0.66
CA ASP A 100 17.77 1.07 2.09
C ASP A 100 16.86 1.95 2.96
N GLY A 101 16.42 1.39 4.07
CA GLY A 101 15.58 2.08 5.06
C GLY A 101 14.09 2.13 4.71
N GLN A 102 13.65 1.50 3.62
CA GLN A 102 12.22 1.42 3.30
C GLN A 102 11.50 0.45 4.23
N HIS A 103 10.26 0.82 4.60
CA HIS A 103 9.36 -0.02 5.38
C HIS A 103 8.26 -0.58 4.47
N ILE A 104 8.17 -1.90 4.35
CA ILE A 104 7.10 -2.58 3.60
C ILE A 104 6.09 -3.12 4.60
N VAL A 105 4.85 -2.65 4.50
CA VAL A 105 3.74 -3.03 5.38
C VAL A 105 2.69 -3.79 4.57
N ILE A 106 2.48 -5.05 4.89
CA ILE A 106 1.55 -5.94 4.18
C ILE A 106 0.21 -5.94 4.93
N VAL A 107 -0.87 -5.65 4.23
CA VAL A 107 -2.21 -5.40 4.82
C VAL A 107 -3.30 -6.15 4.03
N PRO A 108 -3.93 -7.16 4.61
CA PRO A 108 -3.54 -7.90 5.81
C PRO A 108 -2.29 -8.76 5.56
N GLY A 109 -1.54 -9.04 6.64
CA GLY A 109 -0.24 -9.72 6.56
C GLY A 109 -0.30 -11.13 5.95
N ASN A 110 -1.10 -12.02 6.55
CA ASN A 110 -1.31 -13.40 6.08
C ASN A 110 -0.02 -14.16 5.75
N LEU A 111 1.02 -14.00 6.56
CA LEU A 111 2.36 -14.56 6.34
C LEU A 111 3.08 -14.03 5.09
N GLY A 112 2.61 -12.92 4.54
CA GLY A 112 3.19 -12.28 3.36
C GLY A 112 4.64 -11.85 3.57
N ALA A 113 5.04 -11.44 4.79
CA ALA A 113 6.42 -11.06 5.09
C ALA A 113 7.41 -12.21 4.83
N PHE A 114 7.01 -13.46 5.08
CA PHE A 114 7.84 -14.62 4.74
C PHE A 114 7.95 -14.83 3.24
N VAL A 115 6.87 -14.59 2.49
CA VAL A 115 6.88 -14.64 1.02
C VAL A 115 7.83 -13.58 0.46
N PHE A 116 7.69 -12.33 0.90
CA PHE A 116 8.56 -11.23 0.47
C PHE A 116 10.02 -11.52 0.81
N ARG A 117 10.32 -11.96 2.03
CA ARG A 117 11.68 -12.32 2.44
C ARG A 117 12.25 -13.46 1.59
N SER A 118 11.47 -14.49 1.28
CA SER A 118 11.90 -15.60 0.43
C SER A 118 12.28 -15.11 -0.97
N VAL A 119 11.42 -14.30 -1.57
CA VAL A 119 11.65 -13.70 -2.89
C VAL A 119 12.91 -12.82 -2.89
N PHE A 120 13.08 -11.96 -1.89
CA PHE A 120 14.23 -11.06 -1.82
C PHE A 120 15.55 -11.85 -1.69
N ARG A 121 15.56 -12.93 -0.89
CA ARG A 121 16.72 -13.81 -0.79
C ARG A 121 17.03 -14.52 -2.11
N GLU A 122 16.01 -15.07 -2.77
CA GLU A 122 16.13 -15.74 -4.07
C GLU A 122 16.70 -14.80 -5.14
N MET A 123 16.25 -13.56 -5.16
CA MET A 123 16.69 -12.53 -6.11
C MET A 123 18.00 -11.84 -5.71
N GLY A 124 18.58 -12.17 -4.55
CA GLY A 124 19.84 -11.56 -4.09
C GLY A 124 19.69 -10.07 -3.75
N ILE A 125 18.52 -9.64 -3.28
CA ILE A 125 18.29 -8.24 -2.93
C ILE A 125 19.08 -7.90 -1.67
N SER A 126 19.92 -6.87 -1.77
CA SER A 126 20.78 -6.38 -0.69
C SER A 126 20.21 -5.16 0.05
N ALA A 127 19.14 -4.55 -0.45
CA ALA A 127 18.52 -3.41 0.22
C ALA A 127 18.06 -3.76 1.63
N ASP A 128 18.44 -2.94 2.61
CA ASP A 128 18.03 -3.08 4.02
C ASP A 128 16.61 -2.55 4.20
N VAL A 129 15.62 -3.43 4.08
CA VAL A 129 14.20 -3.11 4.20
C VAL A 129 13.59 -3.81 5.41
N THR A 130 12.69 -3.10 6.10
CA THR A 130 11.89 -3.69 7.19
C THR A 130 10.59 -4.23 6.61
N LEU A 131 10.31 -5.52 6.85
CA LEU A 131 9.05 -6.17 6.49
C LEU A 131 8.13 -6.20 7.70
N THR A 132 6.91 -5.69 7.55
CA THR A 132 5.92 -5.64 8.63
C THR A 132 4.58 -6.18 8.13
N GLU A 133 3.91 -6.92 8.98
CA GLU A 133 2.54 -7.37 8.76
C GLU A 133 1.58 -6.63 9.69
N LYS A 134 0.48 -6.11 9.14
CA LYS A 134 -0.64 -5.61 9.93
C LYS A 134 -1.71 -6.69 10.06
N GLU A 135 -2.24 -6.84 11.27
CA GLU A 135 -3.42 -7.67 11.52
C GLU A 135 -4.66 -7.05 10.86
N GLY A 136 -5.30 -7.79 9.96
CA GLY A 136 -6.53 -7.37 9.28
C GLY A 136 -6.35 -6.18 8.33
N ASN A 137 -7.45 -5.77 7.71
CA ASN A 137 -7.53 -4.59 6.85
C ASN A 137 -7.64 -3.31 7.69
N LEU A 138 -7.46 -2.15 7.06
CA LEU A 138 -7.65 -0.84 7.70
C LEU A 138 -9.11 -0.59 8.05
N CYS A 139 -10.02 -1.06 7.23
CA CYS A 139 -11.47 -0.96 7.43
C CYS A 139 -12.20 -1.91 6.48
N PRO A 140 -13.41 -2.35 6.82
CA PRO A 140 -14.32 -2.94 5.84
C PRO A 140 -14.74 -1.88 4.86
N CYS A 141 -14.44 -2.11 3.58
CA CYS A 141 -14.74 -1.15 2.52
C CYS A 141 -15.00 -1.87 1.19
N ARG A 142 -15.67 -1.16 0.27
CA ARG A 142 -15.96 -1.69 -1.06
C ARG A 142 -15.94 -0.57 -2.09
N LEU A 143 -15.35 -0.85 -3.25
CA LEU A 143 -15.54 -0.03 -4.45
C LEU A 143 -17.02 -0.11 -4.86
N THR A 144 -17.71 1.01 -4.84
CA THR A 144 -19.13 1.15 -5.16
C THR A 144 -19.37 1.78 -6.51
N ALA A 145 -18.39 2.56 -7.00
CA ALA A 145 -18.36 3.11 -8.36
C ALA A 145 -16.91 3.36 -8.78
N ALA A 146 -16.71 3.90 -9.99
CA ALA A 146 -15.41 4.34 -10.46
C ALA A 146 -14.79 5.35 -9.48
N ALA A 147 -13.59 5.08 -9.00
CA ALA A 147 -12.86 5.88 -8.01
C ALA A 147 -13.68 6.23 -6.74
N GLU A 148 -14.71 5.45 -6.39
CA GLU A 148 -15.52 5.66 -5.19
C GLU A 148 -15.49 4.43 -4.29
N VAL A 149 -15.21 4.65 -3.00
CA VAL A 149 -15.15 3.61 -1.97
C VAL A 149 -16.12 3.95 -0.84
N THR A 150 -17.02 3.02 -0.53
CA THR A 150 -17.82 3.07 0.69
C THR A 150 -17.08 2.39 1.83
N VAL A 151 -16.87 3.12 2.92
CA VAL A 151 -16.22 2.68 4.17
C VAL A 151 -17.30 2.34 5.17
N GLY A 152 -17.35 1.09 5.62
CA GLY A 152 -18.43 0.57 6.48
C GLY A 152 -18.19 0.77 7.98
N LEU A 153 -16.94 0.97 8.40
CA LEU A 153 -16.55 1.28 9.79
C LEU A 153 -15.44 2.31 9.77
N PRO A 154 -15.22 3.07 10.86
CA PRO A 154 -14.08 3.98 10.96
C PRO A 154 -12.77 3.29 10.58
N ILE A 155 -11.89 4.03 9.90
CA ILE A 155 -10.58 3.50 9.51
C ILE A 155 -9.78 3.31 10.79
N ASP A 156 -9.46 2.04 11.09
CA ASP A 156 -8.67 1.66 12.26
C ASP A 156 -7.19 1.88 11.98
N ALA A 157 -6.63 2.92 12.59
CA ALA A 157 -5.21 3.23 12.53
C ALA A 157 -4.40 2.51 13.62
N GLU A 158 -5.06 1.86 14.59
CA GLU A 158 -4.41 1.30 15.79
C GLU A 158 -4.19 -0.22 15.73
N GLY A 159 -4.38 -0.87 14.60
CA GLY A 159 -4.25 -2.32 14.48
C GLY A 159 -2.89 -2.85 14.96
N ARG A 160 -2.85 -4.16 15.30
CA ARG A 160 -1.61 -4.82 15.67
C ARG A 160 -0.73 -5.00 14.45
N ALA A 161 0.58 -4.84 14.65
CA ALA A 161 1.59 -5.08 13.64
C ALA A 161 2.80 -5.80 14.23
N ALA A 162 3.48 -6.59 13.40
CA ALA A 162 4.71 -7.26 13.77
C ALA A 162 5.67 -7.29 12.59
N SER A 163 6.95 -7.09 12.86
CA SER A 163 7.98 -7.07 11.83
C SER A 163 8.75 -8.38 11.75
N LEU A 164 9.40 -8.61 10.64
CA LEU A 164 10.29 -9.73 10.38
C LEU A 164 11.69 -9.18 10.03
N PRO A 165 12.72 -9.39 10.90
CA PRO A 165 12.65 -10.10 12.17
C PRO A 165 11.85 -9.34 13.25
N ALA A 166 11.41 -10.04 14.29
CA ALA A 166 10.58 -9.47 15.37
C ALA A 166 11.30 -8.33 16.14
N SER A 167 12.63 -8.33 16.17
CA SER A 167 13.46 -7.26 16.74
C SER A 167 13.18 -5.88 16.11
N ASP A 168 12.73 -5.85 14.87
CA ASP A 168 12.52 -4.61 14.13
C ASP A 168 11.13 -3.99 14.38
N THR A 169 10.25 -4.69 15.13
CA THR A 169 8.89 -4.19 15.42
C THR A 169 8.92 -2.81 16.09
N GLY A 170 9.85 -2.58 17.01
CA GLY A 170 10.00 -1.27 17.67
C GLY A 170 10.49 -0.14 16.76
N ARG A 171 10.93 -0.43 15.54
CA ARG A 171 11.35 0.59 14.55
C ARG A 171 10.15 1.14 13.76
N VAL A 172 9.02 0.45 13.82
CA VAL A 172 7.83 0.73 12.98
C VAL A 172 6.67 1.27 13.82
N LEU A 173 6.66 0.96 15.12
CA LEU A 173 5.69 1.48 16.10
C LEU A 173 6.19 2.76 16.73
#